data_906fcdc0a33245eba973cb466fa27e7f
#
_entry.id   906fcdc0a33245eba973cb466fa27e7f
#
_cell.length_a   1.000
_cell.length_b   1.000
_cell.length_c   1.000
_cell.angle_alpha   90.00
_cell.angle_beta   90.00
_cell.angle_gamma   90.00
#
_symmetry.space_group_name_H-M   'P 1'
#
loop_
_entity.id
_entity.type
_entity.pdbx_description
1 polymer ?
#
loop_
_entity_poly.entity_id
_entity_poly.type
_entity_poly.pdbx_seq_one_letter_code
_entity_poly.pdbx_strand_id
1 'polypeptide(L)'
;LPLLCLPVNLYAAKKLKLAVGLPVNLRKGEGGTAELTVQNPTVFPICQISCRVRLENQLNGETQIVNVSGGIWPKGRRTMKISLQSPWCGRIRLAVESARLYDCFGLIGVKIQLDAHGACVVQPDTFLQTLVLSPAAAHIDDTEDYSNERPGYDLSEMFQIRDYVPGDSQRQVHWKLSHKYGKLIVKDPSLPITRSAAVFWERTEENPTVD
;
A
#
# COMPACT_ATOMS: atom_id res chain seq x y z
N LEU A 1 -44.73 -17.64 -20.71
CA LEU A 1 -43.63 -16.73 -21.14
C LEU A 1 -42.44 -16.70 -20.16
N PRO A 2 -42.57 -16.63 -18.81
CA PRO A 2 -41.39 -16.62 -17.92
C PRO A 2 -40.61 -17.94 -17.95
N LEU A 3 -41.23 -19.08 -18.18
CA LEU A 3 -40.58 -20.36 -18.31
C LEU A 3 -39.67 -20.51 -19.53
N LEU A 4 -39.92 -19.77 -20.60
CA LEU A 4 -39.06 -19.70 -21.80
C LEU A 4 -37.79 -18.89 -21.57
N CYS A 5 -37.76 -17.97 -20.62
CA CYS A 5 -36.60 -17.20 -20.25
C CYS A 5 -35.60 -18.02 -19.44
N LEU A 6 -36.00 -19.11 -18.78
CA LEU A 6 -35.15 -19.94 -17.94
C LEU A 6 -33.97 -20.58 -18.72
N PRO A 7 -34.16 -21.27 -19.84
CA PRO A 7 -33.05 -21.88 -20.59
C PRO A 7 -32.14 -20.78 -21.19
N VAL A 8 -32.70 -19.66 -21.59
CA VAL A 8 -31.92 -18.52 -22.10
C VAL A 8 -31.03 -17.94 -21.01
N ASN A 9 -31.58 -17.72 -19.81
CA ASN A 9 -30.81 -17.22 -18.67
C ASN A 9 -29.74 -18.20 -18.22
N LEU A 10 -30.02 -19.51 -18.21
CA LEU A 10 -29.04 -20.55 -17.90
C LEU A 10 -27.89 -20.60 -18.93
N TYR A 11 -28.21 -20.44 -20.21
CA TYR A 11 -27.21 -20.35 -21.26
C TYR A 11 -26.37 -19.07 -21.13
N ALA A 12 -27.00 -17.92 -20.92
CA ALA A 12 -26.32 -16.64 -20.74
C ALA A 12 -25.42 -16.66 -19.48
N ALA A 13 -25.90 -17.26 -18.38
CA ALA A 13 -25.17 -17.36 -17.13
C ALA A 13 -23.77 -17.98 -17.28
N LYS A 14 -23.64 -19.01 -18.14
CA LYS A 14 -22.38 -19.69 -18.41
C LYS A 14 -21.38 -18.87 -19.25
N LYS A 15 -21.84 -17.84 -19.94
CA LYS A 15 -21.03 -17.05 -20.88
C LYS A 15 -20.74 -15.63 -20.41
N LEU A 16 -21.41 -15.16 -19.38
CA LEU A 16 -21.17 -13.83 -18.82
C LEU A 16 -19.73 -13.68 -18.34
N LYS A 17 -19.16 -12.49 -18.63
CA LYS A 17 -17.87 -12.09 -18.11
C LYS A 17 -18.04 -10.91 -17.18
N LEU A 18 -17.33 -10.94 -16.06
CA LEU A 18 -17.34 -9.91 -15.06
C LEU A 18 -15.96 -9.33 -14.91
N ALA A 19 -15.86 -8.01 -14.80
CA ALA A 19 -14.63 -7.30 -14.53
C ALA A 19 -14.88 -6.22 -13.47
N VAL A 20 -13.95 -6.07 -12.55
CA VAL A 20 -13.98 -5.05 -11.50
C VAL A 20 -12.89 -4.03 -11.80
N GLY A 21 -13.29 -2.78 -11.92
CA GLY A 21 -12.42 -1.62 -11.96
C GLY A 21 -12.43 -0.91 -10.61
N LEU A 22 -11.28 -0.68 -10.02
CA LEU A 22 -11.12 0.03 -8.76
C LEU A 22 -10.13 1.17 -8.92
N PRO A 23 -10.32 2.30 -8.21
CA PRO A 23 -9.28 3.29 -8.09
C PRO A 23 -8.08 2.70 -7.36
N VAL A 24 -6.88 3.11 -7.74
CA VAL A 24 -5.66 2.56 -7.13
C VAL A 24 -5.54 3.00 -5.68
N ASN A 25 -5.81 4.28 -5.42
CA ASN A 25 -5.73 4.89 -4.09
C ASN A 25 -6.91 5.82 -3.87
N LEU A 26 -7.37 5.87 -2.63
CA LEU A 26 -8.36 6.83 -2.11
C LEU A 26 -7.74 7.53 -0.92
N ARG A 27 -8.19 8.74 -0.61
CA ARG A 27 -7.89 9.40 0.65
C ARG A 27 -9.00 9.15 1.66
N LYS A 28 -8.66 9.16 2.94
CA LYS A 28 -9.60 9.05 4.04
C LYS A 28 -10.72 10.08 3.88
N GLY A 29 -11.98 9.65 3.99
CA GLY A 29 -13.14 10.52 3.85
C GLY A 29 -13.49 10.94 2.41
N GLU A 30 -12.62 10.76 1.44
CA GLU A 30 -12.94 11.00 0.03
C GLU A 30 -13.79 9.88 -0.53
N GLY A 31 -14.80 10.27 -1.32
CA GLY A 31 -15.61 9.34 -2.08
C GLY A 31 -14.88 8.87 -3.34
N GLY A 32 -14.84 7.56 -3.56
CA GLY A 32 -14.40 6.95 -4.79
C GLY A 32 -15.52 6.19 -5.48
N THR A 33 -15.26 5.72 -6.69
CA THR A 33 -16.20 4.90 -7.43
C THR A 33 -15.52 3.63 -7.89
N ALA A 34 -16.04 2.49 -7.47
CA ALA A 34 -15.73 1.21 -8.08
C ALA A 34 -16.66 0.94 -9.24
N GLU A 35 -16.17 0.29 -10.27
CA GLU A 35 -16.92 -0.06 -11.46
C GLU A 35 -17.02 -1.58 -11.61
N LEU A 36 -18.25 -2.08 -11.60
CA LEU A 36 -18.54 -3.47 -11.88
C LEU A 36 -19.04 -3.58 -13.32
N THR A 37 -18.22 -4.07 -14.22
CA THR A 37 -18.56 -4.22 -15.63
C THR A 37 -18.94 -5.66 -15.92
N VAL A 38 -20.17 -5.83 -16.41
CA VAL A 38 -20.69 -7.12 -16.88
C VAL A 38 -20.80 -7.09 -18.41
N GLN A 39 -20.22 -8.09 -19.05
CA GLN A 39 -20.27 -8.25 -20.50
C GLN A 39 -21.15 -9.46 -20.85
N ASN A 40 -22.13 -9.23 -21.71
CA ASN A 40 -22.99 -10.25 -22.27
C ASN A 40 -22.55 -10.59 -23.72
N PRO A 41 -21.83 -11.68 -23.95
CA PRO A 41 -21.40 -12.05 -25.29
C PRO A 41 -22.51 -12.77 -26.09
N THR A 42 -23.67 -13.01 -25.49
CA THR A 42 -24.77 -13.74 -26.12
C THR A 42 -25.63 -12.84 -27.00
N VAL A 43 -26.41 -13.46 -27.89
CA VAL A 43 -27.38 -12.75 -28.75
C VAL A 43 -28.71 -12.45 -28.03
N PHE A 44 -28.86 -12.94 -26.80
CA PHE A 44 -30.05 -12.75 -26.01
C PHE A 44 -29.88 -11.58 -25.03
N PRO A 45 -30.90 -10.71 -24.89
CA PRO A 45 -30.86 -9.65 -23.89
C PRO A 45 -30.97 -10.23 -22.49
N ILE A 46 -30.27 -9.61 -21.55
CA ILE A 46 -30.43 -9.88 -20.12
C ILE A 46 -31.29 -8.77 -19.54
N CYS A 47 -32.50 -9.12 -19.13
CA CYS A 47 -33.48 -8.14 -18.67
C CYS A 47 -32.98 -7.49 -17.36
N GLN A 48 -32.53 -8.29 -16.42
CA GLN A 48 -31.98 -7.81 -15.16
C GLN A 48 -30.94 -8.77 -14.60
N ILE A 49 -29.79 -8.23 -14.24
CA ILE A 49 -28.80 -8.87 -13.38
C ILE A 49 -28.75 -8.11 -12.06
N SER A 50 -28.72 -8.82 -10.94
CA SER A 50 -28.51 -8.25 -9.61
C SER A 50 -27.28 -8.89 -8.99
N CYS A 51 -26.32 -8.05 -8.60
CA CYS A 51 -25.09 -8.45 -7.95
C CYS A 51 -25.06 -7.94 -6.52
N ARG A 52 -24.78 -8.84 -5.57
CA ARG A 52 -24.49 -8.49 -4.18
C ARG A 52 -22.98 -8.40 -4.02
N VAL A 53 -22.51 -7.22 -3.69
CA VAL A 53 -21.10 -6.90 -3.55
C VAL A 53 -20.79 -6.63 -2.09
N ARG A 54 -19.78 -7.31 -1.56
CA ARG A 54 -19.23 -7.07 -0.23
C ARG A 54 -17.99 -6.19 -0.37
N LEU A 55 -17.98 -5.13 0.42
CA LEU A 55 -16.83 -4.26 0.66
C LEU A 55 -16.37 -4.52 2.09
N GLU A 56 -15.12 -4.86 2.29
CA GLU A 56 -14.54 -5.18 3.59
C GLU A 56 -13.25 -4.40 3.78
N ASN A 57 -13.19 -3.61 4.83
CA ASN A 57 -11.95 -2.97 5.26
C ASN A 57 -11.14 -3.96 6.10
N GLN A 58 -10.00 -4.39 5.59
CA GLN A 58 -9.15 -5.40 6.22
C GLN A 58 -8.46 -4.93 7.52
N LEU A 59 -8.45 -3.62 7.77
CA LEU A 59 -7.80 -3.07 8.95
C LEU A 59 -8.69 -3.16 10.20
N ASN A 60 -9.97 -2.79 10.06
CA ASN A 60 -10.93 -2.77 11.18
C ASN A 60 -12.02 -3.84 11.08
N GLY A 61 -12.06 -4.61 9.99
CA GLY A 61 -13.06 -5.66 9.76
C GLY A 61 -14.44 -5.13 9.38
N GLU A 62 -14.60 -3.82 9.17
CA GLU A 62 -15.88 -3.24 8.77
C GLU A 62 -16.33 -3.76 7.42
N THR A 63 -17.58 -4.22 7.35
CA THR A 63 -18.14 -4.80 6.14
C THR A 63 -19.39 -4.06 5.72
N GLN A 64 -19.44 -3.66 4.45
CA GLN A 64 -20.60 -3.05 3.81
C GLN A 64 -21.08 -3.93 2.65
N ILE A 65 -22.41 -4.14 2.54
CA ILE A 65 -23.01 -4.88 1.44
C ILE A 65 -23.76 -3.91 0.55
N VAL A 66 -23.42 -3.90 -0.75
CA VAL A 66 -24.06 -3.07 -1.76
C VAL A 66 -24.69 -3.97 -2.80
N ASN A 67 -25.96 -3.72 -3.13
CA ASN A 67 -26.65 -4.40 -4.21
C ASN A 67 -26.70 -3.48 -5.43
N VAL A 68 -26.20 -3.98 -6.56
CA VAL A 68 -26.26 -3.27 -7.84
C VAL A 68 -27.00 -4.11 -8.87
N SER A 69 -27.81 -3.47 -9.69
CA SER A 69 -28.60 -4.15 -10.70
C SER A 69 -28.69 -3.38 -12.01
N GLY A 70 -28.93 -4.09 -13.09
CA GLY A 70 -29.12 -3.46 -14.40
C GLY A 70 -29.41 -4.46 -15.51
N GLY A 71 -29.94 -3.98 -16.61
CA GLY A 71 -30.15 -4.76 -17.83
C GLY A 71 -28.92 -4.67 -18.76
N ILE A 72 -28.73 -5.69 -19.61
CA ILE A 72 -27.59 -5.75 -20.55
C ILE A 72 -28.13 -6.16 -21.92
N TRP A 73 -27.83 -5.35 -22.91
CA TRP A 73 -28.18 -5.63 -24.30
C TRP A 73 -27.42 -6.84 -24.88
N PRO A 74 -27.93 -7.50 -25.92
CA PRO A 74 -27.21 -8.53 -26.64
C PRO A 74 -25.85 -8.02 -27.10
N LYS A 75 -24.80 -8.86 -26.93
CA LYS A 75 -23.41 -8.54 -27.28
C LYS A 75 -22.90 -7.23 -26.65
N GLY A 76 -23.60 -6.74 -25.60
CA GLY A 76 -23.31 -5.48 -24.93
C GLY A 76 -22.54 -5.66 -23.62
N ARG A 77 -22.19 -4.51 -23.04
CA ARG A 77 -21.64 -4.43 -21.68
C ARG A 77 -22.42 -3.40 -20.86
N ARG A 78 -22.48 -3.63 -19.58
CA ARG A 78 -23.04 -2.70 -18.61
C ARG A 78 -22.05 -2.48 -17.49
N THR A 79 -21.71 -1.22 -17.21
CA THR A 79 -20.93 -0.82 -16.05
C THR A 79 -21.86 -0.28 -14.97
N MET A 80 -21.78 -0.87 -13.81
CA MET A 80 -22.52 -0.46 -12.62
C MET A 80 -21.54 0.19 -11.66
N LYS A 81 -21.86 1.38 -11.19
CA LYS A 81 -21.03 2.17 -10.30
C LYS A 81 -21.38 1.86 -8.85
N ILE A 82 -20.37 1.67 -8.03
CA ILE A 82 -20.47 1.41 -6.59
C ILE A 82 -19.73 2.54 -5.90
N SER A 83 -20.43 3.30 -5.07
CA SER A 83 -19.79 4.33 -4.26
C SER A 83 -18.93 3.67 -3.20
N LEU A 84 -17.65 4.08 -3.14
CA LEU A 84 -16.69 3.71 -2.12
C LEU A 84 -16.46 4.91 -1.23
N GLN A 85 -16.75 4.76 0.03
CA GLN A 85 -16.42 5.77 1.04
C GLN A 85 -16.04 5.04 2.33
N SER A 86 -14.91 5.41 2.90
CA SER A 86 -14.49 4.86 4.18
C SER A 86 -14.00 6.00 5.07
N PRO A 87 -14.52 6.10 6.31
CA PRO A 87 -13.99 7.02 7.30
C PRO A 87 -12.66 6.56 7.89
N TRP A 88 -12.25 5.32 7.57
CA TRP A 88 -11.04 4.69 8.08
C TRP A 88 -10.04 4.44 6.96
N CYS A 89 -8.76 4.60 7.24
CA CYS A 89 -7.71 4.13 6.37
C CYS A 89 -7.66 2.60 6.35
N GLY A 90 -6.96 2.04 5.38
CA GLY A 90 -6.79 0.60 5.25
C GLY A 90 -7.03 0.08 3.84
N ARG A 91 -6.96 -1.24 3.70
CA ARG A 91 -7.20 -1.91 2.42
C ARG A 91 -8.65 -2.37 2.34
N ILE A 92 -9.42 -1.78 1.42
CA ILE A 92 -10.78 -2.20 1.13
C ILE A 92 -10.73 -3.30 0.08
N ARG A 93 -11.24 -4.48 0.46
CA ARG A 93 -11.45 -5.59 -0.45
C ARG A 93 -12.88 -5.57 -0.96
N LEU A 94 -13.03 -5.62 -2.28
CA LEU A 94 -14.31 -5.78 -2.95
C LEU A 94 -14.42 -7.23 -3.44
N ALA A 95 -15.52 -7.89 -3.13
CA ALA A 95 -15.83 -9.22 -3.62
C ALA A 95 -17.29 -9.33 -4.01
N VAL A 96 -17.59 -9.99 -5.12
CA VAL A 96 -18.95 -10.30 -5.53
C VAL A 96 -19.38 -11.59 -4.83
N GLU A 97 -20.28 -11.50 -3.85
CA GLU A 97 -20.75 -12.65 -3.09
C GLU A 97 -21.72 -13.52 -3.88
N SER A 98 -22.63 -12.87 -4.59
CA SER A 98 -23.63 -13.59 -5.39
C SER A 98 -24.14 -12.70 -6.51
N ALA A 99 -24.50 -13.32 -7.60
CA ALA A 99 -25.22 -12.68 -8.69
C ALA A 99 -26.44 -13.51 -9.09
N ARG A 100 -27.51 -12.83 -9.51
CA ARG A 100 -28.74 -13.46 -9.98
C ARG A 100 -29.18 -12.80 -11.29
N LEU A 101 -29.58 -13.63 -12.24
CA LEU A 101 -30.25 -13.21 -13.45
C LEU A 101 -31.76 -13.36 -13.27
N TYR A 102 -32.49 -12.30 -13.52
CA TYR A 102 -33.94 -12.32 -13.46
C TYR A 102 -34.54 -12.31 -14.87
N ASP A 103 -35.72 -12.89 -14.98
CA ASP A 103 -36.54 -12.77 -16.18
C ASP A 103 -37.08 -11.33 -16.36
N CYS A 104 -37.76 -11.07 -17.47
CA CYS A 104 -38.30 -9.74 -17.78
C CYS A 104 -39.34 -9.25 -16.77
N PHE A 105 -39.97 -10.15 -16.03
CA PHE A 105 -40.96 -9.84 -15.01
C PHE A 105 -40.39 -9.84 -13.58
N GLY A 106 -39.14 -10.23 -13.43
CA GLY A 106 -38.49 -10.31 -12.11
C GLY A 106 -38.99 -11.45 -11.22
N LEU A 107 -39.73 -12.40 -11.77
CA LEU A 107 -40.38 -13.48 -11.02
C LEU A 107 -39.44 -14.65 -10.75
N ILE A 108 -38.59 -14.97 -11.71
CA ILE A 108 -37.67 -16.10 -11.63
C ILE A 108 -36.23 -15.61 -11.67
N GLY A 109 -35.49 -15.87 -10.59
CA GLY A 109 -34.10 -15.52 -10.46
C GLY A 109 -33.18 -16.74 -10.50
N VAL A 110 -32.29 -16.80 -11.49
CA VAL A 110 -31.26 -17.88 -11.61
C VAL A 110 -29.99 -17.38 -10.95
N LYS A 111 -29.49 -18.11 -9.92
CA LYS A 111 -28.22 -17.83 -9.29
C LYS A 111 -27.09 -18.19 -10.23
N ILE A 112 -26.13 -17.28 -10.39
CA ILE A 112 -24.94 -17.48 -11.19
C ILE A 112 -23.71 -17.33 -10.29
N GLN A 113 -22.70 -18.13 -10.59
CA GLN A 113 -21.40 -17.99 -9.95
C GLN A 113 -20.55 -17.10 -10.83
N LEU A 114 -20.25 -15.92 -10.32
CA LEU A 114 -19.34 -14.98 -10.94
C LEU A 114 -18.30 -14.65 -9.88
N ASP A 115 -17.07 -14.99 -10.14
CA ASP A 115 -15.95 -14.65 -9.27
C ASP A 115 -15.30 -13.38 -9.80
N ALA A 116 -15.42 -12.31 -9.02
CA ALA A 116 -14.75 -11.07 -9.28
C ALA A 116 -14.40 -10.41 -7.95
N HIS A 117 -13.13 -10.09 -7.81
CA HIS A 117 -12.59 -9.45 -6.64
C HIS A 117 -11.58 -8.37 -7.02
N GLY A 118 -11.39 -7.44 -6.13
CA GLY A 118 -10.41 -6.38 -6.29
C GLY A 118 -10.12 -5.75 -4.93
N ALA A 119 -9.12 -4.91 -4.88
CA ALA A 119 -8.80 -4.16 -3.68
C ALA A 119 -8.31 -2.76 -4.03
N CYS A 120 -8.63 -1.79 -3.19
CA CYS A 120 -8.06 -0.46 -3.21
C CYS A 120 -7.53 -0.11 -1.83
N VAL A 121 -6.64 0.88 -1.77
CA VAL A 121 -6.03 1.34 -0.52
C VAL A 121 -6.57 2.73 -0.21
N VAL A 122 -7.10 2.90 1.01
CA VAL A 122 -7.45 4.19 1.58
C VAL A 122 -6.27 4.68 2.39
N GLN A 123 -5.65 5.75 1.92
CA GLN A 123 -4.48 6.34 2.54
C GLN A 123 -4.88 7.21 3.73
N PRO A 124 -4.11 7.21 4.81
CA PRO A 124 -4.30 8.15 5.91
C PRO A 124 -3.97 9.58 5.50
N ASP A 125 -4.46 10.52 6.28
CA ASP A 125 -4.03 11.90 6.15
C ASP A 125 -2.57 12.02 6.58
N THR A 126 -1.80 12.77 5.80
CA THR A 126 -0.38 12.99 6.07
C THR A 126 -0.13 14.47 6.33
N PHE A 127 0.70 14.77 7.29
CA PHE A 127 1.16 16.11 7.58
C PHE A 127 2.70 16.17 7.57
N LEU A 128 3.24 17.32 7.19
CA LEU A 128 4.67 17.53 7.22
C LEU A 128 5.08 17.95 8.63
N GLN A 129 5.94 17.16 9.25
CA GLN A 129 6.56 17.48 10.54
C GLN A 129 8.03 17.77 10.36
N THR A 130 8.47 18.95 10.84
CA THR A 130 9.89 19.27 10.88
C THR A 130 10.50 18.67 12.14
N LEU A 131 11.45 17.74 11.96
CA LEU A 131 12.21 17.16 13.05
C LEU A 131 13.57 17.83 13.12
N VAL A 132 13.90 18.37 14.30
CA VAL A 132 15.24 18.86 14.61
C VAL A 132 16.01 17.71 15.26
N LEU A 133 16.91 17.11 14.52
CA LEU A 133 17.78 16.04 15.03
C LEU A 133 18.94 16.67 15.80
N SER A 134 19.07 16.33 17.07
CA SER A 134 20.23 16.71 17.87
C SER A 134 21.41 15.79 17.51
N PRO A 135 22.57 16.37 17.15
CA PRO A 135 23.75 15.54 16.84
C PRO A 135 24.26 14.72 18.02
N ALA A 136 23.86 15.05 19.25
CA ALA A 136 24.27 14.34 20.47
C ALA A 136 23.60 12.98 20.69
N ALA A 137 22.56 12.66 19.93
CA ALA A 137 21.80 11.41 20.08
C ALA A 137 22.26 10.29 19.13
N ALA A 138 23.22 10.53 18.27
CA ALA A 138 23.72 9.53 17.34
C ALA A 138 24.73 8.61 18.03
N HIS A 139 24.24 7.60 18.74
CA HIS A 139 25.03 6.40 19.00
C HIS A 139 25.08 5.61 17.70
N ILE A 140 26.29 5.47 17.18
CA ILE A 140 26.54 4.90 15.87
C ILE A 140 27.10 3.51 16.06
N ASP A 141 26.32 2.53 15.67
CA ASP A 141 26.84 1.21 15.34
C ASP A 141 26.69 1.02 13.82
N ASP A 142 27.80 0.64 13.18
CA ASP A 142 27.92 0.16 11.81
C ASP A 142 27.40 1.08 10.67
N THR A 143 28.06 2.23 10.48
CA THR A 143 27.92 2.97 9.23
C THR A 143 29.15 2.82 8.36
N GLU A 144 28.91 2.45 7.09
CA GLU A 144 29.96 2.33 6.07
C GLU A 144 30.33 3.69 5.44
N ASP A 145 29.56 4.76 5.73
CA ASP A 145 29.79 6.08 5.18
C ASP A 145 30.54 6.99 6.16
N TYR A 146 31.67 7.54 5.72
CA TYR A 146 32.51 8.44 6.50
C TYR A 146 32.64 9.83 5.88
N SER A 147 32.80 10.87 6.70
CA SER A 147 32.98 12.23 6.26
C SER A 147 34.34 12.42 5.60
N ASN A 148 34.35 12.97 4.40
CA ASN A 148 35.56 13.37 3.70
C ASN A 148 36.00 14.82 4.02
N GLU A 149 35.22 15.55 4.83
CA GLU A 149 35.45 16.96 5.08
C GLU A 149 35.95 17.24 6.50
N ARG A 150 35.67 16.34 7.45
CA ARG A 150 35.97 16.58 8.87
C ARG A 150 36.53 15.33 9.54
N PRO A 151 37.60 15.49 10.37
CA PRO A 151 38.07 14.41 11.24
C PRO A 151 37.00 14.11 12.30
N GLY A 152 36.98 12.86 12.76
CA GLY A 152 36.04 12.37 13.76
C GLY A 152 36.73 11.65 14.91
N TYR A 153 36.09 10.58 15.37
CA TYR A 153 36.52 9.80 16.53
C TYR A 153 36.59 8.29 16.28
N ASP A 154 36.21 7.81 15.10
CA ASP A 154 36.25 6.40 14.77
C ASP A 154 37.67 6.01 14.31
N LEU A 155 38.34 5.20 15.14
CA LEU A 155 39.70 4.72 14.90
C LEU A 155 39.74 3.54 13.92
N SER A 156 38.62 2.96 13.57
CA SER A 156 38.57 1.82 12.62
C SER A 156 38.82 2.30 11.19
N GLU A 157 38.42 3.52 10.88
CA GLU A 157 38.65 4.17 9.59
C GLU A 157 39.52 5.41 9.75
N MET A 158 40.31 5.67 8.73
CA MET A 158 41.33 6.71 8.75
C MET A 158 40.93 7.87 7.81
N PHE A 159 40.72 9.06 8.38
CA PHE A 159 40.44 10.25 7.63
C PHE A 159 41.68 10.78 6.88
N GLN A 160 42.76 11.01 7.61
CA GLN A 160 44.02 11.49 7.03
C GLN A 160 45.23 11.12 7.88
N ILE A 161 46.40 11.31 7.29
CA ILE A 161 47.70 11.12 7.95
C ILE A 161 48.39 12.47 8.02
N ARG A 162 48.86 12.86 9.22
CA ARG A 162 49.60 14.11 9.44
C ARG A 162 50.77 13.91 10.38
N ASP A 163 51.61 14.92 10.46
CA ASP A 163 52.69 14.93 11.43
C ASP A 163 52.18 15.10 12.86
N TYR A 164 52.84 14.50 13.81
CA TYR A 164 52.51 14.55 15.23
C TYR A 164 52.63 15.99 15.77
N VAL A 165 51.66 16.42 16.53
CA VAL A 165 51.66 17.67 17.27
C VAL A 165 51.62 17.35 18.78
N PRO A 166 52.40 18.06 19.62
CA PRO A 166 52.34 17.87 21.07
C PRO A 166 50.91 17.95 21.61
N GLY A 167 50.43 16.89 22.25
CA GLY A 167 49.06 16.73 22.71
C GLY A 167 48.28 15.62 22.00
N ASP A 168 48.78 15.12 20.88
CA ASP A 168 48.13 14.01 20.17
C ASP A 168 48.27 12.68 20.98
N SER A 169 47.23 11.85 20.87
CA SER A 169 47.21 10.57 21.56
C SER A 169 48.20 9.58 20.95
N GLN A 170 48.98 8.93 21.79
CA GLN A 170 49.94 7.87 21.36
C GLN A 170 49.20 6.70 20.66
N ARG A 171 47.92 6.47 20.93
CA ARG A 171 47.11 5.43 20.25
C ARG A 171 46.87 5.71 18.77
N GLN A 172 46.98 6.97 18.38
CA GLN A 172 46.77 7.42 16.99
C GLN A 172 48.09 7.40 16.19
N VAL A 173 49.24 7.12 16.82
CA VAL A 173 50.53 7.09 16.13
C VAL A 173 50.61 5.89 15.16
N HIS A 174 50.90 6.22 13.91
CA HIS A 174 51.12 5.21 12.87
C HIS A 174 52.59 4.71 12.91
N TRP A 175 52.91 3.80 13.85
CA TRP A 175 54.27 3.34 14.12
C TRP A 175 55.03 2.88 12.86
N LYS A 176 54.39 2.17 11.95
CA LYS A 176 55.04 1.67 10.73
C LYS A 176 55.52 2.80 9.81
N LEU A 177 54.71 3.85 9.61
CA LEU A 177 55.11 4.99 8.82
C LEU A 177 56.11 5.89 9.57
N SER A 178 55.92 6.08 10.86
CA SER A 178 56.83 6.86 11.70
C SER A 178 58.23 6.30 11.64
N HIS A 179 58.39 4.99 11.74
CA HIS A 179 59.67 4.32 11.59
C HIS A 179 60.29 4.51 10.19
N LYS A 180 59.46 4.41 9.14
CA LYS A 180 59.95 4.56 7.75
C LYS A 180 60.46 5.96 7.45
N TYR A 181 59.79 6.98 7.98
CA TYR A 181 60.11 8.39 7.68
C TYR A 181 60.96 9.06 8.76
N GLY A 182 61.29 8.39 9.87
CA GLY A 182 62.10 8.94 10.94
C GLY A 182 61.45 10.08 11.73
N LYS A 183 60.12 10.23 11.62
CA LYS A 183 59.35 11.26 12.34
C LYS A 183 58.02 10.70 12.81
N LEU A 184 57.46 11.22 13.89
CA LEU A 184 56.18 10.78 14.40
C LEU A 184 55.05 11.19 13.46
N ILE A 185 54.26 10.23 13.04
CA ILE A 185 53.12 10.39 12.14
C ILE A 185 51.87 9.87 12.85
N VAL A 186 50.79 10.64 12.78
CA VAL A 186 49.49 10.38 13.42
C VAL A 186 48.41 10.11 12.39
N LYS A 187 47.49 9.21 12.70
CA LYS A 187 46.26 8.96 11.96
C LYS A 187 45.17 9.76 12.61
N ASP A 188 44.54 10.63 11.86
CA ASP A 188 43.29 11.24 12.30
C ASP A 188 42.12 10.28 12.02
N PRO A 189 41.27 10.04 13.03
CA PRO A 189 40.12 9.16 12.88
C PRO A 189 39.04 9.79 11.98
N SER A 190 38.26 8.92 11.35
CA SER A 190 37.14 9.35 10.52
C SER A 190 35.88 9.68 11.33
N LEU A 191 35.02 10.52 10.77
CA LEU A 191 33.71 10.85 11.31
C LEU A 191 32.66 10.04 10.56
N PRO A 192 32.03 9.03 11.19
CA PRO A 192 30.96 8.29 10.56
C PRO A 192 29.74 9.17 10.35
N ILE A 193 29.15 9.09 9.14
CA ILE A 193 27.94 9.83 8.76
C ILE A 193 26.74 8.90 8.90
N THR A 194 26.06 8.98 10.02
CA THR A 194 24.81 8.26 10.22
C THR A 194 23.62 9.13 9.82
N ARG A 195 22.85 8.68 8.86
CA ARG A 195 21.58 9.33 8.42
C ARG A 195 20.38 8.47 8.75
N SER A 196 20.43 7.72 9.83
CA SER A 196 19.29 6.91 10.27
C SER A 196 18.43 7.66 11.27
N ALA A 197 17.13 7.60 11.10
CA ALA A 197 16.16 8.06 12.08
C ALA A 197 15.28 6.89 12.48
N ALA A 198 15.14 6.64 13.77
CA ALA A 198 14.20 5.67 14.30
C ALA A 198 12.95 6.41 14.79
N VAL A 199 11.80 5.98 14.27
CA VAL A 199 10.50 6.50 14.70
C VAL A 199 9.85 5.44 15.58
N PHE A 200 9.61 5.76 16.83
CA PHE A 200 8.89 4.90 17.75
C PHE A 200 7.43 5.30 17.76
N TRP A 201 6.56 4.35 17.43
CA TRP A 201 5.12 4.53 17.51
C TRP A 201 4.59 3.81 18.74
N GLU A 202 4.11 4.58 19.71
CA GLU A 202 3.46 4.04 20.89
C GLU A 202 1.95 4.07 20.68
N ARG A 203 1.31 2.90 20.71
CA ARG A 203 -0.13 2.78 20.62
C ARG A 203 -0.70 2.68 22.03
N THR A 204 -1.39 3.71 22.49
CA THR A 204 -2.14 3.68 23.74
C THR A 204 -3.49 3.00 23.48
N GLU A 205 -3.83 2.00 24.30
CA GLU A 205 -5.06 1.20 24.12
C GLU A 205 -6.36 2.00 24.24
N GLU A 206 -6.32 3.20 24.83
CA GLU A 206 -7.49 4.03 25.10
C GLU A 206 -8.10 4.73 23.89
N ASN A 207 -7.42 4.80 22.74
CA ASN A 207 -7.95 5.36 21.51
C ASN A 207 -7.72 4.43 20.32
N PRO A 208 -8.66 3.50 20.06
CA PRO A 208 -8.58 2.64 18.88
C PRO A 208 -8.93 3.37 17.56
N THR A 209 -9.08 4.68 17.58
CA THR A 209 -9.22 5.47 16.36
C THR A 209 -7.91 5.46 15.62
N VAL A 210 -7.83 4.58 14.65
CA VAL A 210 -6.75 4.56 13.68
C VAL A 210 -6.95 5.79 12.79
N ASP A 211 -6.32 6.87 13.16
CA ASP A 211 -6.25 8.08 12.34
C ASP A 211 -5.27 7.91 11.18
#